data_3664c8f3ee7aeba369c97074e8a941d9
#
_entry.id   3664c8f3ee7aeba369c97074e8a941d9
#
_cell.length_a   1.000
_cell.length_b   1.000
_cell.length_c   1.000
_cell.angle_alpha   90.00
_cell.angle_beta   90.00
_cell.angle_gamma   90.00
#
_symmetry.space_group_name_H-M   'P 1'
#
loop_
_entity.id
_entity.type
_entity.pdbx_description
1 polymer ?
#
loop_
_entity_poly.entity_id
_entity_poly.type
_entity_poly.pdbx_seq_one_letter_code
_entity_poly.pdbx_strand_id
1 'polypeptide(L)'
;MTTSHNLPKSIIGGLLALFVSTPVFSADITHALRNNTQDKATTENYFELGLMAAIGRAPSLTDDDDKWAGGYLVINGSYNWKGLFIESYSESGDPLLLGYNAYESENWSLDIVMGPKFGDLHFDDKFEDLDDRNSSAMFGGRLTGYLGDNVVQFSLKHDISGNSHGTSASALLGRNWQVRNWNFHSLIGLQFFDSRINDYYLGINEDEASRTQFTQYSPGSNFNATTEIGVTYPITEDWVFRSTARFSTVSDADMDSPIFETTLSTRTSLRTSITYVF
;
A
#
# COMPACT_ATOMS: atom_id res chain seq x y z
N MET A 1 -17.69 57.03 -48.91
CA MET A 1 -17.93 55.57 -49.12
C MET A 1 -16.93 54.83 -48.23
N THR A 2 -17.38 54.47 -47.07
CA THR A 2 -16.60 53.76 -46.09
C THR A 2 -17.19 52.37 -45.89
N THR A 3 -16.52 51.37 -46.39
CA THR A 3 -16.90 49.98 -46.26
C THR A 3 -16.32 49.44 -44.92
N SER A 4 -17.22 49.16 -43.99
CA SER A 4 -16.91 48.48 -42.73
C SER A 4 -16.82 46.98 -42.94
N HIS A 5 -15.66 46.41 -42.70
CA HIS A 5 -15.47 44.95 -42.60
C HIS A 5 -15.92 44.45 -41.21
N ASN A 6 -17.00 43.72 -41.17
CA ASN A 6 -17.43 42.94 -40.03
C ASN A 6 -16.62 41.65 -39.96
N LEU A 7 -15.83 41.49 -38.91
CA LEU A 7 -15.20 40.23 -38.52
C LEU A 7 -16.23 39.33 -37.83
N PRO A 8 -16.29 38.04 -38.15
CA PRO A 8 -17.18 37.10 -37.45
C PRO A 8 -16.66 36.85 -36.04
N LYS A 9 -17.54 37.04 -35.06
CA LYS A 9 -17.34 36.63 -33.69
C LYS A 9 -17.33 35.10 -33.65
N SER A 10 -16.14 34.52 -33.49
CA SER A 10 -15.98 33.09 -33.16
C SER A 10 -16.61 32.83 -31.79
N ILE A 11 -17.68 32.05 -31.80
CA ILE A 11 -18.32 31.48 -30.62
C ILE A 11 -17.36 30.42 -30.07
N ILE A 12 -16.59 30.76 -29.07
CA ILE A 12 -15.94 29.79 -28.22
C ILE A 12 -17.04 29.24 -27.33
N GLY A 13 -17.69 28.18 -27.79
CA GLY A 13 -18.57 27.33 -26.99
C GLY A 13 -17.71 26.57 -25.98
N GLY A 14 -17.56 27.15 -24.80
CA GLY A 14 -17.04 26.41 -23.68
C GLY A 14 -17.95 25.25 -23.36
N LEU A 15 -17.48 24.02 -23.62
CA LEU A 15 -18.06 22.81 -23.04
C LEU A 15 -17.80 22.86 -21.55
N LEU A 16 -18.67 23.51 -20.79
CA LEU A 16 -18.79 23.30 -19.36
C LEU A 16 -19.44 21.93 -19.19
N ALA A 17 -18.63 20.90 -19.18
CA ALA A 17 -19.07 19.59 -18.68
C ALA A 17 -19.45 19.80 -17.21
N LEU A 18 -20.75 19.82 -16.96
CA LEU A 18 -21.33 19.67 -15.65
C LEU A 18 -20.89 18.27 -15.16
N PHE A 19 -19.75 18.20 -14.49
CA PHE A 19 -19.42 17.05 -13.64
C PHE A 19 -20.42 17.06 -12.51
N VAL A 20 -21.50 16.30 -12.69
CA VAL A 20 -22.31 15.86 -11.56
C VAL A 20 -21.31 15.12 -10.67
N SER A 21 -20.93 15.74 -9.56
CA SER A 21 -20.05 15.15 -8.58
C SER A 21 -20.83 14.01 -7.91
N THR A 22 -20.79 12.84 -8.51
CA THR A 22 -21.07 11.60 -7.78
C THR A 22 -20.00 11.50 -6.68
N PRO A 23 -20.36 11.13 -5.48
CA PRO A 23 -19.37 10.89 -4.44
C PRO A 23 -18.36 9.86 -4.97
N VAL A 24 -17.11 10.26 -5.01
CA VAL A 24 -16.00 9.44 -5.51
C VAL A 24 -15.54 8.57 -4.35
N PHE A 25 -15.59 7.27 -4.53
CA PHE A 25 -15.26 6.29 -3.53
C PHE A 25 -14.02 5.53 -3.99
N SER A 26 -12.92 5.78 -3.33
CA SER A 26 -11.72 4.98 -3.45
C SER A 26 -11.39 4.42 -2.09
N ALA A 27 -11.09 3.13 -2.02
CA ALA A 27 -10.69 2.51 -0.77
C ALA A 27 -9.59 1.47 -1.01
N ASP A 28 -8.62 1.44 -0.10
CA ASP A 28 -7.71 0.31 0.01
C ASP A 28 -8.51 -0.98 0.31
N ILE A 29 -8.10 -2.09 -0.32
CA ILE A 29 -8.77 -3.40 -0.13
C ILE A 29 -8.84 -3.80 1.36
N THR A 30 -7.83 -3.45 2.13
CA THR A 30 -7.78 -3.72 3.58
C THR A 30 -8.92 -3.00 4.31
N HIS A 31 -9.20 -1.75 3.96
CA HIS A 31 -10.30 -0.99 4.52
C HIS A 31 -11.66 -1.58 4.10
N ALA A 32 -11.83 -1.88 2.83
CA ALA A 32 -13.07 -2.47 2.31
C ALA A 32 -13.41 -3.79 3.01
N LEU A 33 -12.43 -4.66 3.25
CA LEU A 33 -12.62 -5.93 3.91
C LEU A 33 -12.94 -5.79 5.41
N ARG A 34 -12.30 -4.86 6.10
CA ARG A 34 -12.44 -4.70 7.56
C ARG A 34 -13.72 -4.01 7.97
N ASN A 35 -14.24 -3.12 7.15
CA ASN A 35 -15.44 -2.36 7.46
C ASN A 35 -16.72 -2.96 6.85
N ASN A 36 -16.63 -4.16 6.25
CA ASN A 36 -17.75 -4.84 5.60
C ASN A 36 -18.45 -3.96 4.56
N THR A 37 -17.70 -3.11 3.89
CA THR A 37 -18.21 -2.24 2.83
C THR A 37 -18.41 -3.06 1.56
N GLN A 38 -19.48 -3.87 1.54
CA GLN A 38 -19.97 -4.50 0.31
C GLN A 38 -20.63 -3.47 -0.60
N ASP A 39 -21.11 -2.38 -0.01
CA ASP A 39 -21.65 -1.25 -0.72
C ASP A 39 -20.59 -0.18 -0.90
N LYS A 40 -20.29 0.11 -2.13
CA LYS A 40 -19.45 1.20 -2.61
C LYS A 40 -19.81 2.59 -2.04
N ALA A 41 -21.02 2.71 -1.51
CA ALA A 41 -21.60 3.95 -1.02
C ALA A 41 -21.10 4.40 0.36
N THR A 42 -20.28 3.63 1.05
CA THR A 42 -19.93 3.89 2.45
C THR A 42 -18.48 4.33 2.71
N THR A 43 -17.74 4.74 1.69
CA THR A 43 -16.44 5.40 1.91
C THR A 43 -16.64 6.86 2.26
N GLU A 44 -17.28 7.10 3.40
CA GLU A 44 -17.32 8.42 4.02
C GLU A 44 -15.92 8.82 4.46
N ASN A 45 -15.67 10.13 4.47
CA ASN A 45 -14.47 10.65 5.11
C ASN A 45 -14.49 10.19 6.55
N TYR A 46 -13.42 9.56 7.01
CA TYR A 46 -13.31 9.11 8.38
C TYR A 46 -11.89 9.23 8.90
N PHE A 47 -11.76 9.24 10.19
CA PHE A 47 -10.48 9.24 10.88
C PHE A 47 -10.56 8.32 12.09
N GLU A 48 -9.54 7.48 12.26
CA GLU A 48 -9.41 6.60 13.41
C GLU A 48 -8.06 6.82 14.09
N LEU A 49 -8.09 6.83 15.41
CA LEU A 49 -6.89 6.88 16.24
C LEU A 49 -6.95 5.78 17.30
N GLY A 50 -5.86 5.08 17.51
CA GLY A 50 -5.83 4.01 18.50
C GLY A 50 -4.45 3.43 18.79
N LEU A 51 -4.46 2.32 19.49
CA LEU A 51 -3.26 1.59 19.86
C LEU A 51 -3.29 0.18 19.30
N MET A 52 -2.13 -0.31 18.91
CA MET A 52 -1.91 -1.65 18.40
C MET A 52 -0.76 -2.32 19.14
N ALA A 53 -0.97 -3.55 19.57
CA ALA A 53 0.08 -4.47 19.94
C ALA A 53 0.34 -5.43 18.77
N ALA A 54 1.59 -5.65 18.45
CA ALA A 54 1.96 -6.55 17.38
C ALA A 54 3.17 -7.41 17.75
N ILE A 55 3.16 -8.65 17.28
CA ILE A 55 4.26 -9.60 17.39
C ILE A 55 4.47 -10.28 16.04
N GLY A 56 5.68 -10.70 15.75
CA GLY A 56 5.96 -11.38 14.51
C GLY A 56 7.36 -11.95 14.37
N ARG A 57 7.60 -12.48 13.18
CA ARG A 57 8.92 -12.90 12.71
C ARG A 57 9.12 -12.36 11.29
N ALA A 58 10.28 -11.78 11.06
CA ALA A 58 10.70 -11.29 9.76
C ALA A 58 12.22 -11.31 9.67
N PRO A 59 12.81 -11.39 8.47
CA PRO A 59 14.24 -11.14 8.29
C PRO A 59 14.66 -9.83 8.96
N SER A 60 15.76 -9.86 9.70
CA SER A 60 16.33 -8.70 10.37
C SER A 60 17.63 -8.28 9.70
N LEU A 61 17.94 -7.00 9.71
CA LEU A 61 19.20 -6.43 9.21
C LEU A 61 20.33 -6.57 10.25
N THR A 62 20.01 -6.61 11.53
CA THR A 62 20.99 -6.39 12.59
C THR A 62 21.01 -7.44 13.69
N ASP A 63 20.06 -8.36 13.72
CA ASP A 63 19.89 -9.26 14.85
C ASP A 63 19.74 -10.71 14.43
N ASP A 64 20.41 -11.61 15.17
CA ASP A 64 20.20 -13.07 15.11
C ASP A 64 18.76 -13.48 15.52
N ASP A 65 17.97 -12.56 16.08
CA ASP A 65 16.58 -12.82 16.47
C ASP A 65 15.60 -12.23 15.45
N ASP A 66 15.14 -13.09 14.57
CA ASP A 66 14.08 -12.77 13.59
C ASP A 66 12.73 -12.39 14.22
N LYS A 67 12.61 -12.35 15.55
CA LYS A 67 11.39 -12.05 16.27
C LYS A 67 11.32 -10.59 16.65
N TRP A 68 10.13 -10.04 16.55
CA TRP A 68 9.85 -8.68 16.99
C TRP A 68 8.52 -8.60 17.74
N ALA A 69 8.43 -7.66 18.66
CA ALA A 69 7.21 -7.31 19.38
C ALA A 69 7.20 -5.81 19.66
N GLY A 70 6.02 -5.19 19.61
CA GLY A 70 5.93 -3.76 19.88
C GLY A 70 4.50 -3.26 20.06
N GLY A 71 4.42 -2.05 20.63
CA GLY A 71 3.22 -1.24 20.71
C GLY A 71 3.33 -0.07 19.75
N TYR A 72 2.26 0.22 19.01
CA TYR A 72 2.24 1.22 17.95
C TYR A 72 1.00 2.11 18.07
N LEU A 73 1.16 3.38 17.69
CA LEU A 73 0.03 4.26 17.45
C LEU A 73 -0.57 3.90 16.08
N VAL A 74 -1.89 3.72 16.02
CA VAL A 74 -2.64 3.48 14.79
C VAL A 74 -3.30 4.79 14.38
N ILE A 75 -3.03 5.20 13.15
CA ILE A 75 -3.67 6.34 12.49
C ILE A 75 -4.22 5.82 11.17
N ASN A 76 -5.55 5.68 11.09
CA ASN A 76 -6.23 5.32 9.87
C ASN A 76 -7.18 6.42 9.46
N GLY A 77 -7.35 6.62 8.18
CA GLY A 77 -8.30 7.59 7.69
C GLY A 77 -8.33 7.66 6.17
N SER A 78 -9.42 8.21 5.68
CA SER A 78 -9.59 8.57 4.27
C SER A 78 -10.29 9.91 4.19
N TYR A 79 -9.75 10.79 3.38
CA TYR A 79 -10.38 12.05 3.04
C TYR A 79 -10.49 12.20 1.53
N ASN A 80 -11.72 12.36 1.07
CA ASN A 80 -12.05 12.48 -0.35
C ASN A 80 -12.62 13.87 -0.64
N TRP A 81 -12.10 14.50 -1.70
CA TRP A 81 -12.58 15.79 -2.17
C TRP A 81 -12.52 15.89 -3.70
N LYS A 82 -13.68 15.89 -4.35
CA LYS A 82 -13.82 16.04 -5.81
C LYS A 82 -12.93 15.09 -6.63
N GLY A 83 -12.85 13.84 -6.19
CA GLY A 83 -12.04 12.83 -6.85
C GLY A 83 -10.60 12.75 -6.37
N LEU A 84 -10.07 13.78 -5.73
CA LEU A 84 -8.80 13.69 -5.02
C LEU A 84 -9.01 13.00 -3.69
N PHE A 85 -8.08 12.16 -3.27
CA PHE A 85 -8.13 11.53 -1.97
C PHE A 85 -6.74 11.39 -1.33
N ILE A 86 -6.77 11.30 -0.02
CA ILE A 86 -5.65 10.87 0.80
C ILE A 86 -6.10 9.71 1.65
N GLU A 87 -5.34 8.64 1.67
CA GLU A 87 -5.60 7.45 2.49
C GLU A 87 -4.39 7.17 3.38
N SER A 88 -4.66 6.86 4.63
CA SER A 88 -3.66 6.39 5.58
C SER A 88 -4.19 5.14 6.27
N TYR A 89 -3.49 4.01 6.10
CA TYR A 89 -3.83 2.74 6.73
C TYR A 89 -2.56 2.08 7.26
N SER A 90 -2.36 2.15 8.57
CA SER A 90 -1.16 1.65 9.26
C SER A 90 -0.87 0.16 9.02
N GLU A 91 -1.88 -0.60 8.58
CA GLU A 91 -1.76 -2.05 8.36
C GLU A 91 -1.77 -2.44 6.88
N SER A 92 -1.89 -1.47 5.96
CA SER A 92 -1.81 -1.71 4.51
C SER A 92 -0.38 -1.96 4.05
N GLY A 93 -0.26 -2.57 2.87
CA GLY A 93 1.01 -2.63 2.14
C GLY A 93 1.47 -1.28 1.59
N ASP A 94 0.55 -0.32 1.51
CA ASP A 94 0.76 1.08 1.11
C ASP A 94 0.19 1.98 2.22
N PRO A 95 0.95 2.30 3.26
CA PRO A 95 0.42 2.92 4.48
C PRO A 95 -0.03 4.37 4.29
N LEU A 96 0.41 5.04 3.24
CA LEU A 96 0.01 6.39 2.89
C LEU A 96 -0.11 6.50 1.37
N LEU A 97 -1.27 6.91 0.87
CA LEU A 97 -1.51 7.16 -0.54
C LEU A 97 -2.19 8.52 -0.75
N LEU A 98 -1.73 9.22 -1.76
CA LEU A 98 -2.44 10.31 -2.41
C LEU A 98 -2.97 9.78 -3.73
N GLY A 99 -4.19 10.15 -4.11
CA GLY A 99 -4.73 9.66 -5.35
C GLY A 99 -5.81 10.53 -5.96
N TYR A 100 -6.16 10.15 -7.18
CA TYR A 100 -7.28 10.71 -7.92
C TYR A 100 -8.08 9.58 -8.54
N ASN A 101 -9.38 9.54 -8.26
CA ASN A 101 -10.28 8.60 -8.90
C ASN A 101 -10.53 9.03 -10.35
N ALA A 102 -9.94 8.28 -11.29
CA ALA A 102 -9.99 8.59 -12.72
C ALA A 102 -11.22 8.00 -13.40
N TYR A 103 -11.74 6.90 -12.88
CA TYR A 103 -12.94 6.24 -13.42
C TYR A 103 -13.65 5.45 -12.35
N GLU A 104 -14.96 5.48 -12.41
CA GLU A 104 -15.83 4.74 -11.52
C GLU A 104 -17.04 4.17 -12.25
N SER A 105 -17.38 2.92 -11.95
CA SER A 105 -18.61 2.25 -12.39
C SER A 105 -19.29 1.57 -11.20
N GLU A 106 -20.36 0.84 -11.41
CA GLU A 106 -21.09 0.14 -10.34
C GLU A 106 -20.18 -0.78 -9.52
N ASN A 107 -19.30 -1.53 -10.16
CA ASN A 107 -18.46 -2.54 -9.51
C ASN A 107 -16.96 -2.28 -9.60
N TRP A 108 -16.52 -1.25 -10.30
CA TRP A 108 -15.10 -1.00 -10.55
C TRP A 108 -14.72 0.45 -10.30
N SER A 109 -13.54 0.63 -9.72
CA SER A 109 -12.89 1.92 -9.52
C SER A 109 -11.47 1.86 -10.08
N LEU A 110 -11.07 2.89 -10.84
CA LEU A 110 -9.70 3.07 -11.31
C LEU A 110 -9.14 4.37 -10.75
N ASP A 111 -8.06 4.24 -10.01
CA ASP A 111 -7.39 5.36 -9.36
C ASP A 111 -5.99 5.57 -9.93
N ILE A 112 -5.59 6.83 -10.04
CA ILE A 112 -4.20 7.22 -10.18
C ILE A 112 -3.68 7.49 -8.78
N VAL A 113 -2.58 6.85 -8.38
CA VAL A 113 -2.09 6.87 -7.00
C VAL A 113 -0.60 7.20 -6.92
N MET A 114 -0.22 7.85 -5.82
CA MET A 114 1.16 8.13 -5.47
C MET A 114 1.35 7.91 -3.97
N GLY A 115 2.47 7.33 -3.59
CA GLY A 115 2.81 7.15 -2.18
C GLY A 115 4.25 6.65 -1.99
N PRO A 116 4.77 6.69 -0.78
CA PRO A 116 6.08 6.15 -0.46
C PRO A 116 6.05 4.61 -0.50
N LYS A 117 7.16 4.03 -0.88
CA LYS A 117 7.40 2.59 -0.81
C LYS A 117 8.74 2.35 -0.16
N PHE A 118 8.72 1.39 0.78
CA PHE A 118 9.80 1.16 1.73
C PHE A 118 10.06 2.39 2.64
N GLY A 119 10.74 2.17 3.74
CA GLY A 119 11.28 3.25 4.57
C GLY A 119 12.72 3.56 4.14
N ASP A 120 13.26 4.61 4.68
CA ASP A 120 14.69 4.85 4.60
C ASP A 120 15.42 3.74 5.38
N LEU A 121 16.43 3.13 4.76
CA LEU A 121 17.31 2.17 5.41
C LEU A 121 18.63 2.88 5.69
N HIS A 122 18.95 3.03 6.97
CA HIS A 122 20.22 3.48 7.45
C HIS A 122 21.01 2.28 7.95
N PHE A 123 22.27 2.24 7.60
CA PHE A 123 23.15 1.15 7.92
C PHE A 123 24.14 1.56 9.01
N ASP A 124 24.15 0.80 10.10
CA ASP A 124 25.03 0.99 11.25
C ASP A 124 25.93 -0.24 11.46
N ASP A 125 26.88 -0.14 12.36
CA ASP A 125 27.81 -1.20 12.77
C ASP A 125 28.54 -1.86 11.57
N LYS A 126 28.35 -3.18 11.39
CA LYS A 126 28.98 -3.95 10.31
C LYS A 126 28.55 -3.54 8.90
N PHE A 127 27.50 -2.74 8.78
CA PHE A 127 26.95 -2.24 7.52
C PHE A 127 27.26 -0.77 7.27
N GLU A 128 27.98 -0.07 8.16
CA GLU A 128 28.21 1.40 8.11
C GLU A 128 28.85 1.89 6.80
N ASP A 129 29.55 1.01 6.09
CA ASP A 129 30.18 1.30 4.81
C ASP A 129 29.24 1.07 3.60
N LEU A 130 28.00 0.60 3.79
CA LEU A 130 27.01 0.55 2.74
C LEU A 130 26.34 1.91 2.56
N ASP A 131 25.91 2.21 1.34
CA ASP A 131 25.14 3.43 1.07
C ASP A 131 23.73 3.31 1.64
N ASP A 132 23.24 4.37 2.28
CA ASP A 132 21.85 4.45 2.74
C ASP A 132 20.86 4.28 1.58
N ARG A 133 19.74 3.63 1.83
CA ARG A 133 18.65 3.46 0.87
C ARG A 133 17.49 4.38 1.22
N ASN A 134 17.24 5.37 0.38
CA ASN A 134 16.12 6.28 0.57
C ASN A 134 14.79 5.65 0.12
N SER A 135 13.70 6.06 0.75
CA SER A 135 12.35 5.68 0.35
C SER A 135 12.05 6.12 -1.09
N SER A 136 11.44 5.23 -1.88
CA SER A 136 11.01 5.56 -3.25
C SER A 136 9.62 6.19 -3.25
N ALA A 137 9.42 7.24 -4.04
CA ALA A 137 8.11 7.78 -4.35
C ALA A 137 7.53 7.04 -5.55
N MET A 138 6.51 6.22 -5.32
CA MET A 138 5.89 5.38 -6.34
C MET A 138 4.64 6.04 -6.90
N PHE A 139 4.52 6.09 -8.23
CA PHE A 139 3.36 6.62 -8.95
C PHE A 139 2.81 5.56 -9.90
N GLY A 140 1.48 5.47 -10.03
CA GLY A 140 0.87 4.50 -10.92
C GLY A 140 -0.64 4.42 -10.86
N GLY A 141 -1.18 3.24 -11.13
CA GLY A 141 -2.62 2.96 -11.14
C GLY A 141 -3.02 1.87 -10.14
N ARG A 142 -4.24 1.99 -9.65
CA ARG A 142 -4.93 1.01 -8.81
C ARG A 142 -6.32 0.75 -9.37
N LEU A 143 -6.62 -0.49 -9.71
CA LEU A 143 -7.93 -0.96 -10.15
C LEU A 143 -8.55 -1.81 -9.04
N THR A 144 -9.71 -1.42 -8.55
CA THR A 144 -10.45 -2.16 -7.51
C THR A 144 -11.79 -2.61 -8.06
N GLY A 145 -12.11 -3.88 -7.85
CA GLY A 145 -13.38 -4.50 -8.24
C GLY A 145 -14.15 -5.04 -7.03
N TYR A 146 -15.42 -4.72 -6.92
CA TYR A 146 -16.34 -5.19 -5.88
C TYR A 146 -17.29 -6.23 -6.49
N LEU A 147 -17.12 -7.50 -6.13
CA LEU A 147 -17.76 -8.65 -6.75
C LEU A 147 -18.56 -9.45 -5.69
N GLY A 148 -19.66 -8.87 -5.23
CA GLY A 148 -20.42 -9.37 -4.09
C GLY A 148 -19.58 -9.32 -2.80
N ASP A 149 -19.45 -10.46 -2.11
CA ASP A 149 -18.63 -10.55 -0.89
C ASP A 149 -17.11 -10.50 -1.15
N ASN A 150 -16.69 -10.44 -2.41
CA ASN A 150 -15.28 -10.46 -2.77
C ASN A 150 -14.83 -9.08 -3.28
N VAL A 151 -13.61 -8.71 -2.94
CA VAL A 151 -12.94 -7.53 -3.48
C VAL A 151 -11.66 -7.98 -4.16
N VAL A 152 -11.44 -7.52 -5.38
CA VAL A 152 -10.19 -7.72 -6.12
C VAL A 152 -9.50 -6.38 -6.30
N GLN A 153 -8.18 -6.36 -6.17
CA GLN A 153 -7.42 -5.12 -6.39
C GLN A 153 -6.13 -5.44 -7.12
N PHE A 154 -5.86 -4.64 -8.15
CA PHE A 154 -4.63 -4.70 -8.92
C PHE A 154 -3.93 -3.34 -8.82
N SER A 155 -2.62 -3.33 -8.65
CA SER A 155 -1.84 -2.10 -8.75
C SER A 155 -0.59 -2.30 -9.61
N LEU A 156 -0.21 -1.22 -10.28
CA LEU A 156 1.05 -1.11 -11.02
C LEU A 156 1.63 0.27 -10.75
N LYS A 157 2.84 0.32 -10.20
CA LYS A 157 3.49 1.56 -9.79
C LYS A 157 4.95 1.56 -10.19
N HIS A 158 5.46 2.73 -10.56
CA HIS A 158 6.84 2.97 -10.93
C HIS A 158 7.45 4.06 -10.04
N ASP A 159 8.73 3.93 -9.71
CA ASP A 159 9.45 4.93 -8.93
C ASP A 159 9.69 6.19 -9.76
N ILE A 160 9.20 7.31 -9.25
CA ILE A 160 9.38 8.65 -9.85
C ILE A 160 10.37 9.53 -9.08
N SER A 161 10.90 9.06 -7.94
CA SER A 161 11.91 9.77 -7.16
C SER A 161 13.31 9.65 -7.75
N GLY A 162 13.52 8.62 -8.58
CA GLY A 162 14.83 8.33 -9.17
C GLY A 162 15.75 7.52 -8.25
N ASN A 163 15.24 7.01 -7.11
CA ASN A 163 16.04 6.18 -6.21
C ASN A 163 16.24 4.77 -6.77
N SER A 164 15.19 4.01 -6.90
CA SER A 164 15.26 2.63 -7.43
C SER A 164 15.08 2.55 -8.94
N HIS A 165 14.41 3.54 -9.58
CA HIS A 165 13.97 3.48 -10.99
C HIS A 165 13.17 2.22 -11.33
N GLY A 166 12.58 1.55 -10.36
CA GLY A 166 11.97 0.26 -10.52
C GLY A 166 10.45 0.29 -10.54
N THR A 167 9.86 -0.88 -10.80
CA THR A 167 8.42 -1.08 -10.95
C THR A 167 7.94 -2.16 -10.00
N SER A 168 6.82 -1.91 -9.33
CA SER A 168 6.11 -2.89 -8.52
C SER A 168 4.70 -3.11 -9.04
N ALA A 169 4.20 -4.34 -8.91
CA ALA A 169 2.82 -4.69 -9.20
C ALA A 169 2.25 -5.54 -8.06
N SER A 170 0.94 -5.48 -7.87
CA SER A 170 0.24 -6.37 -6.94
C SER A 170 -1.10 -6.84 -7.48
N ALA A 171 -1.51 -8.03 -7.05
CA ALA A 171 -2.83 -8.58 -7.29
C ALA A 171 -3.34 -9.16 -5.96
N LEU A 172 -4.46 -8.65 -5.47
CA LEU A 172 -5.05 -9.01 -4.19
C LEU A 172 -6.49 -9.50 -4.40
N LEU A 173 -6.87 -10.54 -3.70
CA LEU A 173 -8.24 -11.02 -3.61
C LEU A 173 -8.61 -11.14 -2.14
N GLY A 174 -9.63 -10.43 -1.75
CA GLY A 174 -10.17 -10.45 -0.41
C GLY A 174 -11.63 -10.87 -0.37
N ARG A 175 -12.03 -11.42 0.75
CA ARG A 175 -13.41 -11.73 1.08
C ARG A 175 -13.71 -11.38 2.52
N ASN A 176 -14.89 -10.84 2.76
CA ASN A 176 -15.41 -10.66 4.11
C ASN A 176 -16.72 -11.43 4.30
N TRP A 177 -17.05 -11.72 5.55
CA TRP A 177 -18.32 -12.31 5.96
C TRP A 177 -18.66 -11.94 7.40
N GLN A 178 -19.91 -11.71 7.65
CA GLN A 178 -20.39 -11.28 8.96
C GLN A 178 -21.07 -12.42 9.72
N VAL A 179 -20.73 -12.54 11.01
CA VAL A 179 -21.40 -13.43 11.94
C VAL A 179 -21.82 -12.58 13.17
N ARG A 180 -23.09 -12.23 13.25
CA ARG A 180 -23.59 -11.26 14.24
C ARG A 180 -22.82 -9.93 14.14
N ASN A 181 -22.19 -9.47 15.23
CA ASN A 181 -21.41 -8.23 15.28
C ASN A 181 -19.92 -8.45 14.90
N TRP A 182 -19.52 -9.67 14.56
CA TRP A 182 -18.16 -9.97 14.14
C TRP A 182 -18.06 -9.93 12.63
N ASN A 183 -17.20 -9.08 12.11
CA ASN A 183 -16.82 -9.12 10.69
C ASN A 183 -15.49 -9.87 10.57
N PHE A 184 -15.51 -10.96 9.83
CA PHE A 184 -14.31 -11.75 9.48
C PHE A 184 -13.88 -11.37 8.07
N HIS A 185 -12.59 -11.43 7.82
CA HIS A 185 -12.06 -11.29 6.48
C HIS A 185 -10.90 -12.25 6.22
N SER A 186 -10.69 -12.53 4.95
CA SER A 186 -9.51 -13.21 4.43
C SER A 186 -9.01 -12.47 3.21
N LEU A 187 -7.70 -12.49 3.00
CA LEU A 187 -7.04 -11.91 1.86
C LEU A 187 -5.91 -12.82 1.42
N ILE A 188 -5.79 -13.00 0.11
CA ILE A 188 -4.62 -13.60 -0.54
C ILE A 188 -4.08 -12.60 -1.55
N GLY A 189 -2.77 -12.56 -1.71
CA GLY A 189 -2.13 -11.60 -2.60
C GLY A 189 -0.81 -12.09 -3.16
N LEU A 190 -0.50 -11.54 -4.32
CA LEU A 190 0.82 -11.62 -4.96
C LEU A 190 1.35 -10.21 -5.14
N GLN A 191 2.63 -10.02 -4.82
CA GLN A 191 3.34 -8.78 -5.03
C GLN A 191 4.59 -9.07 -5.86
N PHE A 192 4.80 -8.30 -6.89
CA PHE A 192 5.95 -8.35 -7.78
C PHE A 192 6.83 -7.13 -7.57
N PHE A 193 8.15 -7.35 -7.53
CA PHE A 193 9.16 -6.31 -7.61
C PHE A 193 10.10 -6.64 -8.76
N ASP A 194 10.39 -5.66 -9.60
CA ASP A 194 11.40 -5.83 -10.64
C ASP A 194 12.83 -5.82 -10.07
N SER A 195 13.80 -6.22 -10.90
CA SER A 195 15.19 -6.30 -10.48
C SER A 195 15.75 -4.96 -10.00
N ARG A 196 15.31 -3.83 -10.53
CA ARG A 196 15.80 -2.49 -10.15
C ARG A 196 15.45 -2.13 -8.73
N ILE A 197 14.20 -2.43 -8.29
CA ILE A 197 13.81 -2.26 -6.89
C ILE A 197 14.67 -3.15 -6.00
N ASN A 198 14.81 -4.43 -6.37
CA ASN A 198 15.58 -5.37 -5.57
C ASN A 198 17.06 -5.00 -5.54
N ASP A 199 17.66 -4.62 -6.66
CA ASP A 199 19.05 -4.17 -6.72
C ASP A 199 19.29 -2.95 -5.81
N TYR A 200 18.36 -2.00 -5.79
CA TYR A 200 18.49 -0.81 -4.96
C TYR A 200 18.36 -1.13 -3.47
N TYR A 201 17.36 -1.92 -3.04
CA TYR A 201 17.09 -2.16 -1.62
C TYR A 201 17.82 -3.37 -1.04
N LEU A 202 18.14 -4.37 -1.84
CA LEU A 202 18.68 -5.66 -1.39
C LEU A 202 20.06 -5.96 -1.97
N GLY A 203 20.45 -5.24 -3.02
CA GLY A 203 21.69 -5.45 -3.74
C GLY A 203 22.90 -4.84 -3.06
N ILE A 204 24.08 -5.33 -3.45
CA ILE A 204 25.40 -4.76 -3.12
C ILE A 204 26.12 -4.53 -4.44
N ASN A 205 26.39 -3.25 -4.74
CA ASN A 205 27.06 -2.87 -5.97
C ASN A 205 28.59 -3.07 -5.88
N GLU A 206 29.31 -2.87 -6.98
CA GLU A 206 30.76 -3.06 -7.06
C GLU A 206 31.54 -2.13 -6.12
N ASP A 207 31.11 -0.87 -6.00
CA ASP A 207 31.76 0.13 -5.14
C ASP A 207 31.58 -0.23 -3.66
N GLU A 208 30.37 -0.66 -3.27
CA GLU A 208 30.08 -1.15 -1.92
C GLU A 208 30.87 -2.42 -1.60
N ALA A 209 30.91 -3.39 -2.51
CA ALA A 209 31.70 -4.61 -2.34
C ALA A 209 33.20 -4.33 -2.20
N SER A 210 33.71 -3.28 -2.84
CA SER A 210 35.13 -2.93 -2.75
C SER A 210 35.57 -2.35 -1.39
N ARG A 211 34.63 -1.73 -0.66
CA ARG A 211 34.88 -1.05 0.62
C ARG A 211 34.32 -1.79 1.84
N THR A 212 33.61 -2.90 1.62
CA THR A 212 33.02 -3.73 2.68
C THR A 212 33.57 -5.15 2.62
N GLN A 213 33.17 -5.96 3.59
CA GLN A 213 33.46 -7.41 3.57
C GLN A 213 32.45 -8.23 2.72
N PHE A 214 31.44 -7.57 2.16
CA PHE A 214 30.37 -8.23 1.43
C PHE A 214 30.76 -8.45 -0.03
N THR A 215 30.24 -9.53 -0.59
CA THR A 215 30.38 -9.78 -2.04
C THR A 215 29.32 -9.04 -2.82
N GLN A 216 29.65 -8.64 -4.04
CA GLN A 216 28.67 -8.07 -4.95
C GLN A 216 27.46 -9.00 -5.08
N TYR A 217 26.26 -8.41 -4.98
CA TYR A 217 25.00 -9.12 -5.07
C TYR A 217 23.99 -8.30 -5.90
N SER A 218 23.39 -8.94 -6.89
CA SER A 218 22.38 -8.34 -7.76
C SER A 218 21.18 -9.28 -7.83
N PRO A 219 20.15 -9.07 -6.99
CA PRO A 219 18.95 -9.89 -7.00
C PRO A 219 18.13 -9.65 -8.26
N GLY A 220 17.55 -10.71 -8.79
CA GLY A 220 16.59 -10.62 -9.90
C GLY A 220 15.22 -10.06 -9.45
N SER A 221 14.27 -10.09 -10.38
CA SER A 221 12.87 -9.82 -10.06
C SER A 221 12.30 -10.94 -9.19
N ASN A 222 11.36 -10.60 -8.28
CA ASN A 222 10.76 -11.57 -7.39
C ASN A 222 9.24 -11.42 -7.25
N PHE A 223 8.64 -12.46 -6.67
CA PHE A 223 7.25 -12.47 -6.22
C PHE A 223 7.18 -12.84 -4.76
N ASN A 224 6.34 -12.12 -4.01
CA ASN A 224 5.97 -12.45 -2.64
C ASN A 224 4.49 -12.80 -2.60
N ALA A 225 4.15 -13.94 -2.01
CA ALA A 225 2.77 -14.31 -1.73
C ALA A 225 2.39 -13.90 -0.30
N THR A 226 1.18 -13.43 -0.11
CA THR A 226 0.65 -13.02 1.19
C THR A 226 -0.70 -13.68 1.43
N THR A 227 -0.94 -14.12 2.65
CA THR A 227 -2.24 -14.53 3.16
C THR A 227 -2.52 -13.81 4.46
N GLU A 228 -3.73 -13.30 4.60
CA GLU A 228 -4.20 -12.65 5.82
C GLU A 228 -5.57 -13.19 6.21
N ILE A 229 -5.77 -13.35 7.50
CA ILE A 229 -7.08 -13.56 8.12
C ILE A 229 -7.25 -12.58 9.26
N GLY A 230 -8.44 -12.08 9.44
CA GLY A 230 -8.67 -11.14 10.52
C GLY A 230 -10.13 -11.04 10.93
N VAL A 231 -10.33 -10.28 12.00
CA VAL A 231 -11.61 -10.07 12.61
C VAL A 231 -11.72 -8.62 13.08
N THR A 232 -12.90 -8.04 12.88
CA THR A 232 -13.28 -6.72 13.39
C THR A 232 -14.53 -6.85 14.23
N TYR A 233 -14.57 -6.16 15.36
CA TYR A 233 -15.71 -6.12 16.29
C TYR A 233 -15.96 -4.70 16.78
N PRO A 234 -17.14 -4.12 16.55
CA PRO A 234 -17.52 -2.84 17.13
C PRO A 234 -17.82 -3.04 18.63
N ILE A 235 -16.96 -2.51 19.50
CA ILE A 235 -17.15 -2.53 20.95
C ILE A 235 -18.29 -1.61 21.32
N THR A 236 -18.31 -0.41 20.72
CA THR A 236 -19.37 0.59 20.76
C THR A 236 -19.56 1.18 19.37
N GLU A 237 -20.36 2.24 19.22
CA GLU A 237 -20.51 2.98 17.95
C GLU A 237 -19.18 3.59 17.48
N ASP A 238 -18.34 4.03 18.41
CA ASP A 238 -17.09 4.73 18.12
C ASP A 238 -15.84 3.86 18.34
N TRP A 239 -15.92 2.81 19.15
CA TRP A 239 -14.77 1.97 19.49
C TRP A 239 -14.76 0.67 18.73
N VAL A 240 -13.67 0.39 18.04
CA VAL A 240 -13.50 -0.80 17.20
C VAL A 240 -12.29 -1.60 17.63
N PHE A 241 -12.50 -2.89 17.83
CA PHE A 241 -11.46 -3.89 18.03
C PHE A 241 -11.14 -4.56 16.69
N ARG A 242 -9.85 -4.77 16.40
CA ARG A 242 -9.37 -5.55 15.26
C ARG A 242 -8.26 -6.47 15.66
N SER A 243 -8.25 -7.68 15.07
CA SER A 243 -7.11 -8.60 15.18
C SER A 243 -6.87 -9.26 13.84
N THR A 244 -5.60 -9.30 13.42
CA THR A 244 -5.18 -9.77 12.08
C THR A 244 -3.95 -10.63 12.18
N ALA A 245 -3.99 -11.81 11.59
CA ALA A 245 -2.82 -12.67 11.38
C ALA A 245 -2.43 -12.64 9.90
N ARG A 246 -1.16 -12.34 9.62
CA ARG A 246 -0.62 -12.26 8.25
C ARG A 246 0.58 -13.18 8.12
N PHE A 247 0.64 -13.84 6.97
CA PHE A 247 1.72 -14.72 6.52
C PHE A 247 2.16 -14.25 5.14
N SER A 248 3.46 -14.10 4.93
CA SER A 248 4.02 -13.74 3.62
C SER A 248 5.27 -14.56 3.36
N THR A 249 5.50 -14.94 2.11
CA THR A 249 6.76 -15.58 1.72
C THR A 249 7.91 -14.59 1.84
N VAL A 250 9.10 -15.12 2.11
CA VAL A 250 10.38 -14.43 1.92
C VAL A 250 10.93 -14.92 0.60
N SER A 251 11.29 -14.01 -0.29
CA SER A 251 11.83 -14.38 -1.61
C SER A 251 13.30 -14.78 -1.52
N ASP A 252 13.79 -15.48 -2.55
CA ASP A 252 15.20 -15.78 -2.68
C ASP A 252 16.04 -14.50 -2.73
N ALA A 253 15.52 -13.43 -3.32
CA ALA A 253 16.18 -12.11 -3.34
C ALA A 253 16.41 -11.53 -1.93
N ASP A 254 15.49 -11.77 -1.00
CA ASP A 254 15.68 -11.40 0.41
C ASP A 254 16.63 -12.37 1.12
N MET A 255 16.46 -13.71 0.92
CA MET A 255 17.20 -14.74 1.65
C MET A 255 18.69 -14.80 1.25
N ASP A 256 18.98 -14.55 -0.01
CA ASP A 256 20.36 -14.60 -0.54
C ASP A 256 21.07 -13.25 -0.41
N SER A 257 20.37 -12.19 0.02
CA SER A 257 20.99 -10.88 0.19
C SER A 257 21.94 -10.88 1.39
N PRO A 258 23.19 -10.45 1.21
CA PRO A 258 24.16 -10.36 2.31
C PRO A 258 23.78 -9.34 3.39
N ILE A 259 22.79 -8.48 3.12
CA ILE A 259 22.27 -7.51 4.09
C ILE A 259 21.40 -8.20 5.15
N PHE A 260 20.73 -9.29 4.80
CA PHE A 260 19.88 -10.04 5.71
C PHE A 260 20.56 -11.35 6.15
N GLU A 261 20.66 -11.56 7.45
CA GLU A 261 21.08 -12.84 8.03
C GLU A 261 19.84 -13.61 8.48
N THR A 262 19.19 -14.30 7.53
CA THR A 262 17.98 -15.03 7.86
C THR A 262 17.91 -16.40 7.20
N THR A 263 17.29 -17.35 7.89
CA THR A 263 16.88 -18.65 7.35
C THR A 263 15.37 -18.75 7.20
N LEU A 264 14.65 -17.64 7.44
CA LEU A 264 13.20 -17.62 7.36
C LEU A 264 12.71 -17.62 5.91
N SER A 265 11.92 -18.62 5.56
CA SER A 265 11.17 -18.65 4.29
C SER A 265 9.83 -17.94 4.35
N THR A 266 9.41 -17.48 5.53
CA THR A 266 8.12 -16.79 5.73
C THR A 266 8.23 -15.68 6.77
N ARG A 267 7.54 -14.57 6.50
CA ARG A 267 7.25 -13.50 7.47
C ARG A 267 5.89 -13.77 8.10
N THR A 268 5.79 -13.64 9.41
CA THR A 268 4.53 -13.82 10.11
C THR A 268 4.28 -12.66 11.06
N SER A 269 3.03 -12.26 11.21
CA SER A 269 2.65 -11.27 12.22
C SER A 269 1.24 -11.51 12.76
N LEU A 270 1.07 -11.22 14.04
CA LEU A 270 -0.23 -11.05 14.69
C LEU A 270 -0.30 -9.62 15.20
N ARG A 271 -1.32 -8.90 14.80
CA ARG A 271 -1.59 -7.51 15.17
C ARG A 271 -2.95 -7.44 15.81
N THR A 272 -3.05 -6.72 16.92
CA THR A 272 -4.33 -6.50 17.61
C THR A 272 -4.43 -5.03 18.00
N SER A 273 -5.51 -4.36 17.62
CA SER A 273 -5.70 -2.94 17.83
C SER A 273 -7.06 -2.63 18.44
N ILE A 274 -7.13 -1.49 19.16
CA ILE A 274 -8.36 -0.82 19.57
C ILE A 274 -8.25 0.62 19.08
N THR A 275 -9.22 1.05 18.30
CA THR A 275 -9.27 2.38 17.69
C THR A 275 -10.57 3.09 18.02
N TYR A 276 -10.50 4.40 18.13
CA TYR A 276 -11.64 5.31 18.21
C TYR A 276 -11.88 5.92 16.82
N VAL A 277 -13.11 5.87 16.35
CA VAL A 277 -13.56 6.43 15.06
C VAL A 277 -14.25 7.76 15.35
N PHE A 278 -13.84 8.83 14.62
CA PHE A 278 -14.35 10.20 14.79
C PHE A 278 -15.38 10.55 13.73
#